data_846f48311c1e6d99750cd3502ef5b9a7
#
_entry.id   846f48311c1e6d99750cd3502ef5b9a7
#
_cell.length_a   1.000
_cell.length_b   1.000
_cell.length_c   1.000
_cell.angle_alpha   90.00
_cell.angle_beta   90.00
_cell.angle_gamma   90.00
#
_symmetry.space_group_name_H-M   'P 1'
#
loop_
_entity.id
_entity.type
_entity.pdbx_description
1 polymer ?
#
loop_
_entity_poly.entity_id
_entity_poly.type
_entity_poly.pdbx_seq_one_letter_code
_entity_poly.pdbx_strand_id
1 'polypeptide(L)'
;MELHGVRTLEDDSAPKQITTVNMSVIGLVGTAPDAASGTAATLSTGSSLLDNQIVFTATAAGTAGNQLQVRAVAGEADSSAGAETGADFEDGALTITLGTDAEGVVDVSAADVVAAVNALMFDTEDMGIDAALPDGMVGDGVAAPFSLMALQGGEDDPFPLYTPALIAGSRNQAKKLGYSGTLYDDMNDILNQVGAQVIVVRVDTDEDEEAQRANILQGIESLQLGPSTLNYQPRILIAPEWSTDDGVGKALESMAARCRAIAYLDSPSMATPAEVVRRGQRYGARVELLRPRINVVSDLTGKTRGRPYSAAAAGHRVRIDSTKGYWWSKSNQVVLGFSSLEQVDSFMIGDETCVANQLNQANVSTLVQLDGFRHWGNRLCTDDPQWRFEAVRRTMDAIEDSIQLSMTKEYLDAPISKSLGVSMLSSINSYLRQQMTGGVIIGGSAWLDDELNTVASLAAGVVYINVAVTPKSPAEQIVIKYAINKNTGQVSLAA
;
A
#
# COMPACT_ATOMS: atom_id res chain seq x y z
N MET A 1 -46.56 24.06 33.72
CA MET A 1 -45.98 23.49 34.94
C MET A 1 -44.49 23.43 34.73
N GLU A 2 -43.72 24.29 35.37
CA GLU A 2 -42.27 24.28 35.26
C GLU A 2 -41.70 23.16 36.11
N LEU A 3 -40.84 22.31 35.52
CA LEU A 3 -40.21 21.23 36.22
C LEU A 3 -39.02 21.72 37.03
N HIS A 4 -39.11 21.58 38.37
CA HIS A 4 -37.95 21.78 39.22
C HIS A 4 -37.13 20.49 39.23
N GLY A 5 -36.09 20.39 38.33
CA GLY A 5 -35.29 19.18 38.21
C GLY A 5 -34.55 19.13 36.87
N VAL A 6 -33.87 18.00 36.60
CA VAL A 6 -33.17 17.74 35.33
C VAL A 6 -34.17 17.10 34.37
N ARG A 7 -34.28 17.67 33.15
CA ARG A 7 -35.03 17.09 32.04
C ARG A 7 -34.03 16.57 31.00
N THR A 8 -34.09 15.33 30.66
CA THR A 8 -33.35 14.73 29.55
C THR A 8 -34.20 14.89 28.28
N LEU A 9 -33.63 15.40 27.24
CA LEU A 9 -34.22 15.43 25.90
C LEU A 9 -33.26 14.64 25.00
N GLU A 10 -33.83 13.72 24.22
CA GLU A 10 -33.10 13.08 23.12
C GLU A 10 -33.08 14.05 21.95
N ASP A 11 -31.89 14.35 21.45
CA ASP A 11 -31.67 15.24 20.31
C ASP A 11 -30.89 14.45 19.25
N ASP A 12 -31.57 14.06 18.16
CA ASP A 12 -30.99 13.39 17.02
C ASP A 12 -30.11 14.31 16.15
N SER A 13 -30.07 15.62 16.49
CA SER A 13 -29.22 16.61 15.83
C SER A 13 -27.79 16.70 16.38
N ALA A 14 -27.39 15.77 17.26
CA ALA A 14 -26.05 15.74 17.82
C ALA A 14 -24.98 15.64 16.71
N PRO A 15 -23.87 16.41 16.84
CA PRO A 15 -22.83 16.41 15.83
C PRO A 15 -22.20 15.01 15.69
N LYS A 16 -22.14 14.51 14.46
CA LYS A 16 -21.45 13.24 14.15
C LYS A 16 -19.95 13.45 14.29
N GLN A 17 -19.26 12.47 14.89
CA GLN A 17 -17.82 12.55 15.09
C GLN A 17 -17.07 12.30 13.78
N ILE A 18 -16.24 13.25 13.36
CA ILE A 18 -15.32 13.10 12.24
C ILE A 18 -14.00 12.50 12.75
N THR A 19 -13.61 11.37 12.18
CA THR A 19 -12.33 10.72 12.48
C THR A 19 -11.29 11.11 11.43
N THR A 20 -10.08 11.48 11.87
CA THR A 20 -8.99 11.82 10.96
C THR A 20 -8.53 10.58 10.19
N VAL A 21 -8.41 10.71 8.86
CA VAL A 21 -7.91 9.64 7.99
C VAL A 21 -6.44 9.31 8.27
N ASN A 22 -6.04 8.06 7.99
CA ASN A 22 -4.65 7.64 8.13
C ASN A 22 -3.78 8.25 7.00
N MET A 23 -2.79 9.05 7.38
CA MET A 23 -1.85 9.70 6.45
C MET A 23 -0.53 8.92 6.25
N SER A 24 -0.37 7.77 6.89
CA SER A 24 0.91 7.05 6.99
C SER A 24 0.97 5.77 6.14
N VAL A 25 0.12 5.66 5.12
CA VAL A 25 0.12 4.51 4.20
C VAL A 25 1.04 4.81 3.01
N ILE A 26 1.98 3.91 2.75
CA ILE A 26 2.92 4.01 1.62
C ILE A 26 2.37 3.18 0.46
N GLY A 27 2.39 3.70 -0.76
CA GLY A 27 2.21 2.97 -2.01
C GLY A 27 3.58 2.75 -2.67
N LEU A 28 3.97 1.50 -2.81
CA LEU A 28 5.26 1.06 -3.34
C LEU A 28 5.06 0.22 -4.58
N VAL A 29 5.70 0.60 -5.68
CA VAL A 29 5.68 -0.14 -6.95
C VAL A 29 7.10 -0.61 -7.29
N GLY A 30 7.24 -1.86 -7.69
CA GLY A 30 8.54 -2.43 -8.05
C GLY A 30 8.44 -3.88 -8.50
N THR A 31 9.61 -4.50 -8.71
CA THR A 31 9.77 -5.87 -9.20
C THR A 31 10.12 -6.85 -8.08
N ALA A 32 9.61 -8.07 -8.19
CA ALA A 32 9.92 -9.19 -7.28
C ALA A 32 9.74 -10.52 -8.05
N PRO A 33 10.70 -10.88 -8.93
CA PRO A 33 10.54 -12.03 -9.82
C PRO A 33 10.51 -13.38 -9.08
N ASP A 34 11.13 -13.47 -7.92
CA ASP A 34 11.15 -14.66 -7.04
C ASP A 34 10.20 -14.54 -5.83
N ALA A 35 9.18 -13.68 -5.94
CA ALA A 35 8.13 -13.62 -4.92
C ALA A 35 7.44 -14.99 -4.77
N ALA A 36 7.04 -15.30 -3.54
CA ALA A 36 6.30 -16.53 -3.28
C ALA A 36 5.03 -16.56 -4.14
N SER A 37 4.83 -17.66 -4.84
CA SER A 37 3.62 -17.92 -5.62
C SER A 37 2.58 -18.65 -4.77
N GLY A 38 1.33 -18.58 -5.18
CA GLY A 38 0.28 -19.40 -4.60
C GLY A 38 0.55 -20.91 -4.80
N THR A 39 -0.06 -21.73 -3.98
CA THR A 39 -0.01 -23.19 -4.10
C THR A 39 -1.35 -23.74 -4.55
N ALA A 40 -1.34 -24.75 -5.40
CA ALA A 40 -2.54 -25.48 -5.78
C ALA A 40 -2.99 -26.41 -4.64
N ALA A 41 -4.29 -26.56 -4.46
CA ALA A 41 -4.85 -27.53 -3.53
C ALA A 41 -4.64 -28.97 -4.08
N THR A 42 -4.35 -29.92 -3.21
CA THR A 42 -4.13 -31.31 -3.56
C THR A 42 -4.90 -32.27 -2.69
N LEU A 43 -5.21 -33.46 -3.24
CA LEU A 43 -5.75 -34.61 -2.51
C LEU A 43 -5.01 -35.85 -2.97
N SER A 44 -4.45 -36.60 -2.02
CA SER A 44 -3.80 -37.87 -2.32
C SER A 44 -4.64 -39.02 -1.79
N THR A 45 -4.92 -40.03 -2.63
CA THR A 45 -5.72 -41.20 -2.30
C THR A 45 -4.94 -42.48 -2.64
N GLY A 46 -5.31 -43.62 -2.07
CA GLY A 46 -4.62 -44.86 -2.29
C GLY A 46 -3.29 -45.00 -1.50
N SER A 47 -2.40 -45.86 -1.95
CA SER A 47 -1.12 -46.17 -1.29
C SER A 47 -0.01 -46.42 -2.28
N SER A 48 1.15 -45.81 -2.05
CA SER A 48 2.36 -46.06 -2.86
C SER A 48 2.86 -47.52 -2.75
N LEU A 49 2.59 -48.19 -1.64
CA LEU A 49 2.97 -49.60 -1.45
C LEU A 49 2.15 -50.58 -2.31
N LEU A 50 0.95 -50.17 -2.71
CA LEU A 50 0.04 -50.97 -3.55
C LEU A 50 0.05 -50.51 -5.01
N ASP A 51 0.90 -49.56 -5.35
CA ASP A 51 0.99 -48.94 -6.67
C ASP A 51 -0.36 -48.39 -7.19
N ASN A 52 -1.23 -47.91 -6.26
CA ASN A 52 -2.56 -47.38 -6.55
C ASN A 52 -2.80 -45.95 -6.04
N GLN A 53 -1.74 -45.22 -5.71
CA GLN A 53 -1.84 -43.84 -5.26
C GLN A 53 -2.14 -42.92 -6.43
N ILE A 54 -3.16 -42.06 -6.27
CA ILE A 54 -3.53 -41.01 -7.22
C ILE A 54 -3.45 -39.68 -6.49
N VAL A 55 -2.89 -38.66 -7.13
CA VAL A 55 -2.84 -37.27 -6.65
C VAL A 55 -3.74 -36.44 -7.54
N PHE A 56 -4.76 -35.84 -6.94
CA PHE A 56 -5.64 -34.85 -7.55
C PHE A 56 -5.10 -33.48 -7.20
N THR A 57 -4.94 -32.60 -8.18
CA THR A 57 -4.39 -31.26 -8.01
C THR A 57 -5.31 -30.23 -8.66
N ALA A 58 -5.64 -29.16 -7.96
CA ALA A 58 -6.35 -28.04 -8.56
C ALA A 58 -5.51 -27.42 -9.68
N THR A 59 -6.08 -27.16 -10.85
CA THR A 59 -5.38 -26.56 -12.01
C THR A 59 -4.92 -25.13 -11.73
N ALA A 60 -5.66 -24.40 -10.89
CA ALA A 60 -5.29 -23.08 -10.44
C ALA A 60 -4.76 -23.11 -9.00
N ALA A 61 -3.66 -22.38 -8.75
CA ALA A 61 -3.20 -22.10 -7.41
C ALA A 61 -4.21 -21.19 -6.68
N GLY A 62 -4.36 -21.41 -5.39
CA GLY A 62 -5.20 -20.54 -4.56
C GLY A 62 -6.16 -21.31 -3.65
N THR A 63 -6.76 -20.56 -2.72
CA THR A 63 -7.72 -21.08 -1.76
C THR A 63 -9.03 -21.57 -2.39
N ALA A 64 -9.35 -21.14 -3.62
CA ALA A 64 -10.50 -21.63 -4.37
C ALA A 64 -10.41 -23.13 -4.65
N GLY A 65 -9.20 -23.68 -4.88
CA GLY A 65 -8.96 -25.11 -5.05
C GLY A 65 -9.38 -25.96 -3.85
N ASN A 66 -9.39 -25.41 -2.64
CA ASN A 66 -9.83 -26.11 -1.43
C ASN A 66 -11.36 -26.37 -1.39
N GLN A 67 -12.12 -25.76 -2.30
CA GLN A 67 -13.56 -25.99 -2.44
C GLN A 67 -13.88 -27.18 -3.35
N LEU A 68 -12.90 -27.57 -4.20
CA LEU A 68 -13.05 -28.70 -5.10
C LEU A 68 -13.06 -30.00 -4.31
N GLN A 69 -13.89 -30.93 -4.73
CA GLN A 69 -14.08 -32.19 -4.04
C GLN A 69 -13.94 -33.38 -5.02
N VAL A 70 -13.51 -34.52 -4.52
CA VAL A 70 -13.36 -35.77 -5.31
C VAL A 70 -13.95 -36.92 -4.51
N ARG A 71 -14.63 -37.82 -5.20
CA ARG A 71 -15.03 -39.15 -4.69
C ARG A 71 -14.82 -40.21 -5.74
N ALA A 72 -14.60 -41.45 -5.32
CA ALA A 72 -14.60 -42.61 -6.18
C ALA A 72 -15.57 -43.66 -5.67
N VAL A 73 -16.47 -44.10 -6.52
CA VAL A 73 -17.50 -45.13 -6.22
C VAL A 73 -17.32 -46.31 -7.13
N ALA A 74 -17.56 -47.50 -6.64
CA ALA A 74 -17.60 -48.70 -7.50
C ALA A 74 -18.77 -48.59 -8.48
N GLY A 75 -18.54 -48.91 -9.74
CA GLY A 75 -19.59 -48.97 -10.74
C GLY A 75 -20.59 -50.10 -10.46
N GLU A 76 -21.85 -49.91 -10.82
CA GLU A 76 -22.87 -50.99 -10.72
C GLU A 76 -22.67 -51.93 -11.91
N ALA A 77 -22.32 -53.21 -11.66
CA ALA A 77 -22.22 -54.24 -12.69
C ALA A 77 -23.59 -54.53 -13.27
N ASP A 78 -23.74 -54.59 -14.61
CA ASP A 78 -24.88 -55.18 -15.26
C ASP A 78 -24.73 -56.73 -15.25
N SER A 79 -25.82 -57.43 -15.19
CA SER A 79 -25.89 -58.87 -14.99
C SER A 79 -25.12 -59.72 -16.01
N SER A 80 -24.45 -59.14 -16.98
CA SER A 80 -23.66 -59.79 -18.05
C SER A 80 -22.32 -59.16 -18.36
N ALA A 81 -22.00 -57.99 -17.77
CA ALA A 81 -20.71 -57.28 -17.95
C ALA A 81 -20.39 -56.41 -16.75
N GLY A 82 -19.09 -56.20 -16.43
CA GLY A 82 -18.65 -55.25 -15.45
C GLY A 82 -19.00 -53.81 -15.85
N ALA A 83 -18.86 -52.88 -14.91
CA ALA A 83 -19.03 -51.45 -15.18
C ALA A 83 -17.76 -50.88 -15.84
N GLU A 84 -17.94 -49.93 -16.76
CA GLU A 84 -16.80 -49.19 -17.34
C GLU A 84 -16.34 -48.07 -16.38
N THR A 85 -15.05 -47.74 -16.44
CA THR A 85 -14.49 -46.59 -15.69
C THR A 85 -14.93 -45.31 -16.37
N GLY A 86 -15.44 -44.38 -15.56
CA GLY A 86 -15.87 -43.05 -16.00
C GLY A 86 -15.59 -41.95 -14.97
N ALA A 87 -15.68 -40.74 -15.41
CA ALA A 87 -15.60 -39.56 -14.54
C ALA A 87 -16.69 -38.58 -14.93
N ASP A 88 -17.23 -37.85 -13.95
CA ASP A 88 -18.23 -36.83 -14.13
C ASP A 88 -17.96 -35.67 -13.14
N PHE A 89 -18.17 -34.42 -13.60
CA PHE A 89 -17.89 -33.23 -12.79
C PHE A 89 -19.13 -32.33 -12.75
N GLU A 90 -19.67 -32.16 -11.54
CA GLU A 90 -20.86 -31.33 -11.29
C GLU A 90 -20.69 -30.55 -9.97
N ASP A 91 -21.03 -29.26 -9.97
CA ASP A 91 -21.03 -28.38 -8.78
C ASP A 91 -19.70 -28.39 -7.97
N GLY A 92 -18.54 -28.44 -8.64
CA GLY A 92 -17.23 -28.45 -7.99
C GLY A 92 -16.82 -29.82 -7.40
N ALA A 93 -17.57 -30.89 -7.69
CA ALA A 93 -17.29 -32.24 -7.24
C ALA A 93 -17.01 -33.19 -8.42
N LEU A 94 -15.82 -33.78 -8.44
CA LEU A 94 -15.45 -34.86 -9.35
C LEU A 94 -15.93 -36.19 -8.79
N THR A 95 -16.78 -36.88 -9.53
CA THR A 95 -17.23 -38.22 -9.22
C THR A 95 -16.57 -39.23 -10.20
N ILE A 96 -15.79 -40.14 -9.67
CA ILE A 96 -15.14 -41.19 -10.44
C ILE A 96 -15.93 -42.48 -10.24
N THR A 97 -16.41 -43.07 -11.33
CA THR A 97 -17.00 -44.40 -11.33
C THR A 97 -15.87 -45.42 -11.67
N LEU A 98 -15.53 -46.26 -10.71
CA LEU A 98 -14.47 -47.26 -10.88
C LEU A 98 -15.03 -48.48 -11.63
N GLY A 99 -14.33 -48.92 -12.65
CA GLY A 99 -14.64 -50.11 -13.40
C GLY A 99 -14.69 -51.37 -12.49
N THR A 100 -15.61 -52.27 -12.76
CA THR A 100 -15.81 -53.49 -11.99
C THR A 100 -15.89 -54.71 -12.92
N ASP A 101 -15.52 -55.90 -12.42
CA ASP A 101 -15.76 -57.16 -13.10
C ASP A 101 -17.27 -57.52 -13.07
N ALA A 102 -17.62 -58.67 -13.66
CA ALA A 102 -18.99 -59.16 -13.72
C ALA A 102 -19.57 -59.54 -12.34
N GLU A 103 -18.72 -59.74 -11.34
CA GLU A 103 -19.07 -59.99 -9.94
C GLU A 103 -19.20 -58.68 -9.13
N GLY A 104 -18.98 -57.50 -9.73
CA GLY A 104 -19.07 -56.20 -9.10
C GLY A 104 -17.87 -55.82 -8.24
N VAL A 105 -16.72 -56.51 -8.41
CA VAL A 105 -15.48 -56.18 -7.72
C VAL A 105 -14.66 -55.19 -8.55
N VAL A 106 -14.16 -54.11 -7.93
CA VAL A 106 -13.33 -53.11 -8.61
C VAL A 106 -12.05 -53.76 -9.12
N ASP A 107 -11.77 -53.65 -10.42
CA ASP A 107 -10.60 -54.24 -11.10
C ASP A 107 -9.81 -53.22 -11.94
N VAL A 108 -10.22 -51.98 -11.97
CA VAL A 108 -9.58 -50.88 -12.68
C VAL A 108 -8.27 -50.46 -12.01
N SER A 109 -7.24 -50.22 -12.79
CA SER A 109 -5.95 -49.70 -12.30
C SER A 109 -5.99 -48.20 -12.01
N ALA A 110 -5.08 -47.73 -11.13
CA ALA A 110 -4.95 -46.28 -10.85
C ALA A 110 -4.57 -45.52 -12.12
N ALA A 111 -3.78 -46.10 -13.03
CA ALA A 111 -3.43 -45.49 -14.31
C ALA A 111 -4.64 -45.25 -15.20
N ASP A 112 -5.57 -46.24 -15.27
CA ASP A 112 -6.81 -46.11 -16.05
C ASP A 112 -7.76 -45.05 -15.45
N VAL A 113 -7.81 -44.95 -14.13
CA VAL A 113 -8.58 -43.87 -13.43
C VAL A 113 -8.01 -42.51 -13.78
N VAL A 114 -6.67 -42.33 -13.74
CA VAL A 114 -6.01 -41.06 -14.13
C VAL A 114 -6.32 -40.73 -15.60
N ALA A 115 -6.28 -41.74 -16.49
CA ALA A 115 -6.61 -41.57 -17.91
C ALA A 115 -8.07 -41.14 -18.11
N ALA A 116 -9.02 -41.71 -17.37
CA ALA A 116 -10.43 -41.35 -17.43
C ALA A 116 -10.71 -39.92 -16.94
N VAL A 117 -10.07 -39.51 -15.84
CA VAL A 117 -10.19 -38.15 -15.30
C VAL A 117 -9.61 -37.14 -16.28
N ASN A 118 -8.41 -37.40 -16.81
CA ASN A 118 -7.76 -36.49 -17.75
C ASN A 118 -8.48 -36.45 -19.13
N ALA A 119 -9.16 -37.52 -19.54
CA ALA A 119 -10.02 -37.48 -20.72
C ALA A 119 -11.22 -36.53 -20.55
N LEU A 120 -11.84 -36.53 -19.37
CA LEU A 120 -12.94 -35.58 -19.03
C LEU A 120 -12.48 -34.11 -19.11
N MET A 121 -11.24 -33.80 -18.76
CA MET A 121 -10.70 -32.44 -18.86
C MET A 121 -10.69 -31.90 -20.29
N PHE A 122 -10.50 -32.73 -21.31
CA PHE A 122 -10.54 -32.29 -22.72
C PHE A 122 -11.95 -31.95 -23.17
N ASP A 123 -12.97 -32.56 -22.57
CA ASP A 123 -14.37 -32.40 -22.95
C ASP A 123 -15.06 -31.29 -22.09
N THR A 124 -14.51 -31.00 -20.92
CA THR A 124 -15.08 -30.00 -19.94
C THR A 124 -14.05 -28.91 -19.69
N GLU A 125 -14.16 -27.79 -20.37
CA GLU A 125 -13.20 -26.66 -20.35
C GLU A 125 -12.91 -26.07 -18.94
N ASP A 126 -13.61 -26.48 -17.88
CA ASP A 126 -13.51 -25.84 -16.56
C ASP A 126 -13.63 -26.81 -15.37
N MET A 127 -13.17 -28.04 -15.50
CA MET A 127 -13.21 -29.00 -14.37
C MET A 127 -12.34 -28.57 -13.18
N GLY A 128 -11.24 -27.86 -13.44
CA GLY A 128 -10.36 -27.29 -12.41
C GLY A 128 -9.58 -28.32 -11.56
N ILE A 129 -9.57 -29.62 -11.94
CA ILE A 129 -8.85 -30.71 -11.24
C ILE A 129 -8.08 -31.55 -12.22
N ASP A 130 -6.77 -31.69 -12.02
CA ASP A 130 -5.87 -32.63 -12.69
C ASP A 130 -5.70 -33.90 -11.84
N ALA A 131 -5.51 -35.06 -12.48
CA ALA A 131 -5.11 -36.30 -11.83
C ALA A 131 -3.78 -36.77 -12.36
N ALA A 132 -2.90 -37.24 -11.47
CA ALA A 132 -1.59 -37.78 -11.82
C ALA A 132 -1.17 -38.92 -10.87
N LEU A 133 -0.32 -39.81 -11.37
CA LEU A 133 0.40 -40.76 -10.52
C LEU A 133 1.62 -40.03 -9.89
N PRO A 134 1.98 -40.33 -8.64
CA PRO A 134 3.24 -39.89 -8.06
C PRO A 134 4.46 -40.31 -8.88
N ASP A 135 5.54 -39.53 -8.79
CA ASP A 135 6.79 -39.82 -9.49
C ASP A 135 7.32 -41.23 -9.19
N GLY A 136 7.60 -41.99 -10.26
CA GLY A 136 8.13 -43.36 -10.18
C GLY A 136 7.10 -44.48 -9.97
N MET A 137 5.81 -44.17 -9.95
CA MET A 137 4.73 -45.16 -9.92
C MET A 137 4.25 -45.48 -11.35
N VAL A 138 3.87 -46.73 -11.59
CA VAL A 138 3.28 -47.19 -12.84
C VAL A 138 1.76 -47.11 -12.78
N GLY A 139 1.19 -47.28 -11.59
CA GLY A 139 -0.24 -47.21 -11.34
C GLY A 139 -0.98 -48.52 -11.70
N ASP A 140 -0.28 -49.64 -11.69
CA ASP A 140 -0.86 -50.96 -11.99
C ASP A 140 -1.74 -51.50 -10.84
N GLY A 141 -1.66 -50.89 -9.67
CA GLY A 141 -2.48 -51.28 -8.51
C GLY A 141 -3.95 -50.93 -8.69
N VAL A 142 -4.84 -51.78 -8.18
CA VAL A 142 -6.28 -51.59 -8.27
C VAL A 142 -6.71 -50.37 -7.44
N ALA A 143 -7.47 -49.48 -8.06
CA ALA A 143 -8.00 -48.28 -7.42
C ALA A 143 -9.02 -48.67 -6.33
N ALA A 144 -9.05 -47.91 -5.24
CA ALA A 144 -9.98 -48.13 -4.15
C ALA A 144 -11.07 -47.07 -4.10
N PRO A 145 -12.34 -47.42 -3.83
CA PRO A 145 -13.39 -46.41 -3.63
C PRO A 145 -13.14 -45.60 -2.37
N PHE A 146 -13.50 -44.32 -2.40
CA PHE A 146 -13.42 -43.41 -1.27
C PHE A 146 -14.58 -42.41 -1.29
N SER A 147 -14.95 -41.96 -0.10
CA SER A 147 -16.03 -40.95 0.09
C SER A 147 -15.61 -39.58 -0.41
N LEU A 148 -16.57 -38.68 -0.57
CA LEU A 148 -16.32 -37.28 -0.97
C LEU A 148 -15.32 -36.62 -0.04
N MET A 149 -14.21 -36.13 -0.60
CA MET A 149 -13.11 -35.46 0.11
C MET A 149 -12.74 -34.18 -0.63
N ALA A 150 -12.48 -33.11 0.11
CA ALA A 150 -12.01 -31.85 -0.47
C ALA A 150 -10.50 -31.88 -0.67
N LEU A 151 -10.04 -31.18 -1.72
CA LEU A 151 -8.62 -30.84 -1.89
C LEU A 151 -8.20 -29.89 -0.77
N GLN A 152 -6.92 -29.88 -0.42
CA GLN A 152 -6.39 -29.09 0.69
C GLN A 152 -5.01 -28.48 0.34
N GLY A 153 -4.59 -27.45 1.10
CA GLY A 153 -3.27 -26.83 0.97
C GLY A 153 -3.17 -25.80 -0.14
N GLY A 154 -4.29 -25.43 -0.78
CA GLY A 154 -4.32 -24.29 -1.69
C GLY A 154 -4.13 -22.96 -0.95
N GLU A 155 -3.15 -22.16 -1.36
CA GLU A 155 -2.89 -20.82 -0.85
C GLU A 155 -2.83 -19.82 -2.01
N ASP A 156 -3.44 -18.67 -1.82
CA ASP A 156 -3.42 -17.59 -2.81
C ASP A 156 -2.01 -17.01 -2.97
N ASP A 157 -1.71 -16.48 -4.17
CA ASP A 157 -0.50 -15.68 -4.39
C ASP A 157 -0.55 -14.47 -3.45
N PRO A 158 0.43 -14.33 -2.52
CA PRO A 158 0.44 -13.20 -1.60
C PRO A 158 0.68 -11.85 -2.30
N PHE A 159 1.25 -11.85 -3.51
CA PHE A 159 1.58 -10.66 -4.28
C PHE A 159 1.29 -10.85 -5.78
N PRO A 160 0.01 -10.96 -6.19
CA PRO A 160 -0.34 -11.09 -7.59
C PRO A 160 0.16 -9.88 -8.40
N LEU A 161 0.56 -10.11 -9.66
CA LEU A 161 1.01 -9.04 -10.54
C LEU A 161 -0.07 -7.96 -10.70
N TYR A 162 0.36 -6.69 -10.67
CA TYR A 162 -0.49 -5.51 -10.86
C TYR A 162 -1.68 -5.41 -9.88
N THR A 163 -1.63 -6.15 -8.78
CA THR A 163 -2.68 -6.15 -7.76
C THR A 163 -2.13 -5.61 -6.44
N PRO A 164 -2.76 -4.60 -5.84
CA PRO A 164 -2.33 -4.08 -4.55
C PRO A 164 -2.42 -5.14 -3.44
N ALA A 165 -1.32 -5.35 -2.73
CA ALA A 165 -1.23 -6.22 -1.57
C ALA A 165 -0.73 -5.43 -0.35
N LEU A 166 -1.24 -5.71 0.85
CA LEU A 166 -0.88 -4.98 2.07
C LEU A 166 0.19 -5.71 2.87
N ILE A 167 1.30 -5.03 3.15
CA ILE A 167 2.27 -5.45 4.17
C ILE A 167 2.12 -4.51 5.38
N ALA A 168 1.67 -5.07 6.50
CA ALA A 168 1.39 -4.32 7.73
C ALA A 168 2.57 -4.37 8.72
N GLY A 169 3.73 -3.81 8.33
CA GLY A 169 4.91 -3.69 9.19
C GLY A 169 5.65 -5.00 9.46
N SER A 170 5.29 -6.10 8.82
CA SER A 170 5.85 -7.43 9.06
C SER A 170 7.03 -7.74 8.14
N ARG A 171 8.22 -7.93 8.71
CA ARG A 171 9.38 -8.42 7.96
C ARG A 171 9.19 -9.83 7.41
N ASN A 172 8.40 -10.67 8.09
CA ASN A 172 8.12 -12.02 7.60
C ASN A 172 7.22 -12.00 6.36
N GLN A 173 6.27 -11.08 6.28
CA GLN A 173 5.50 -10.85 5.06
C GLN A 173 6.39 -10.30 3.94
N ALA A 174 7.27 -9.33 4.24
CA ALA A 174 8.20 -8.78 3.26
C ALA A 174 9.16 -9.84 2.67
N LYS A 175 9.57 -10.85 3.43
CA LYS A 175 10.39 -11.97 2.93
C LYS A 175 9.70 -12.80 1.84
N LYS A 176 8.37 -12.84 1.81
CA LYS A 176 7.62 -13.52 0.75
C LYS A 176 7.74 -12.81 -0.61
N LEU A 177 8.27 -11.58 -0.67
CA LEU A 177 8.65 -10.89 -1.92
C LEU A 177 9.88 -11.53 -2.60
N GLY A 178 10.53 -12.51 -1.96
CA GLY A 178 11.79 -13.05 -2.45
C GLY A 178 12.96 -12.11 -2.21
N TYR A 179 14.07 -12.32 -2.88
CA TYR A 179 15.32 -11.59 -2.66
C TYR A 179 15.89 -10.93 -3.93
N SER A 180 15.25 -11.14 -5.07
CA SER A 180 15.58 -10.50 -6.33
C SER A 180 14.56 -9.40 -6.68
N GLY A 181 14.93 -8.54 -7.64
CA GLY A 181 14.14 -7.36 -7.96
C GLY A 181 14.39 -6.20 -6.98
N THR A 182 13.43 -5.29 -6.85
CA THR A 182 13.58 -4.06 -6.04
C THR A 182 12.79 -4.10 -4.74
N LEU A 183 11.63 -4.75 -4.71
CA LEU A 183 10.65 -4.64 -3.62
C LEU A 183 11.15 -5.09 -2.25
N TYR A 184 11.92 -6.19 -2.18
CA TYR A 184 12.44 -6.69 -0.90
C TYR A 184 13.33 -5.67 -0.20
N ASP A 185 14.25 -5.12 -0.95
CA ASP A 185 15.20 -4.15 -0.44
C ASP A 185 14.52 -2.82 -0.07
N ASP A 186 13.56 -2.37 -0.90
CA ASP A 186 12.78 -1.15 -0.64
C ASP A 186 11.95 -1.31 0.64
N MET A 187 11.33 -2.49 0.84
CA MET A 187 10.65 -2.82 2.07
C MET A 187 11.59 -2.82 3.29
N ASN A 188 12.80 -3.34 3.15
CA ASN A 188 13.79 -3.29 4.24
C ASN A 188 14.19 -1.85 4.58
N ASP A 189 14.40 -0.99 3.58
CA ASP A 189 14.73 0.42 3.80
C ASP A 189 13.60 1.17 4.53
N ILE A 190 12.33 0.87 4.19
CA ILE A 190 11.16 1.38 4.92
C ILE A 190 11.14 0.85 6.36
N LEU A 191 11.24 -0.47 6.53
CA LEU A 191 11.13 -1.14 7.83
C LEU A 191 12.31 -0.87 8.77
N ASN A 192 13.45 -0.41 8.24
CA ASN A 192 14.57 0.10 9.04
C ASN A 192 14.24 1.43 9.72
N GLN A 193 13.23 2.16 9.25
CA GLN A 193 12.77 3.38 9.89
C GLN A 193 11.70 3.10 10.96
N VAL A 194 10.68 2.33 10.58
CA VAL A 194 9.51 2.03 11.42
C VAL A 194 8.68 0.91 10.80
N GLY A 195 7.90 0.18 11.59
CA GLY A 195 6.84 -0.67 11.06
C GLY A 195 5.76 0.19 10.38
N ALA A 196 5.59 0.04 9.07
CA ALA A 196 4.69 0.83 8.24
C ALA A 196 3.64 -0.04 7.55
N GLN A 197 2.47 0.55 7.25
CA GLN A 197 1.51 -0.02 6.34
C GLN A 197 1.93 0.34 4.91
N VAL A 198 2.25 -0.67 4.11
CA VAL A 198 2.72 -0.50 2.74
C VAL A 198 1.80 -1.27 1.80
N ILE A 199 1.20 -0.57 0.86
CA ILE A 199 0.51 -1.15 -0.29
C ILE A 199 1.58 -1.41 -1.33
N VAL A 200 1.88 -2.68 -1.54
CA VAL A 200 2.87 -3.13 -2.53
C VAL A 200 2.15 -3.53 -3.81
N VAL A 201 2.63 -3.04 -4.93
CA VAL A 201 2.21 -3.49 -6.26
C VAL A 201 3.42 -4.11 -6.95
N ARG A 202 3.40 -5.45 -7.09
CA ARG A 202 4.39 -6.19 -7.85
C ARG A 202 4.08 -6.07 -9.33
N VAL A 203 5.09 -5.73 -10.13
CA VAL A 203 5.00 -5.69 -11.58
C VAL A 203 5.88 -6.78 -12.20
N ASP A 204 5.55 -7.13 -13.43
CA ASP A 204 6.36 -8.08 -14.18
C ASP A 204 7.75 -7.54 -14.48
N THR A 205 8.72 -8.43 -14.69
CA THR A 205 10.12 -8.09 -14.96
C THR A 205 10.42 -8.35 -16.43
N ASP A 206 10.93 -7.34 -17.11
CA ASP A 206 11.33 -7.43 -18.51
C ASP A 206 12.78 -6.99 -18.68
N GLU A 207 13.51 -7.59 -19.63
CA GLU A 207 14.87 -7.21 -19.96
C GLU A 207 14.92 -5.93 -20.84
N ASP A 208 13.84 -5.64 -21.56
CA ASP A 208 13.69 -4.41 -22.33
C ASP A 208 13.30 -3.24 -21.41
N GLU A 209 14.09 -2.16 -21.42
CA GLU A 209 13.87 -0.99 -20.57
C GLU A 209 12.53 -0.29 -20.85
N GLU A 210 12.06 -0.29 -22.09
CA GLU A 210 10.79 0.34 -22.46
C GLU A 210 9.60 -0.49 -21.99
N ALA A 211 9.66 -1.82 -22.15
CA ALA A 211 8.67 -2.76 -21.63
C ALA A 211 8.63 -2.72 -20.10
N GLN A 212 9.80 -2.74 -19.45
CA GLN A 212 9.87 -2.62 -17.99
C GLN A 212 9.29 -1.30 -17.49
N ARG A 213 9.57 -0.18 -18.16
CA ARG A 213 8.95 1.11 -17.83
C ARG A 213 7.44 1.07 -17.97
N ALA A 214 6.92 0.43 -19.01
CA ALA A 214 5.47 0.25 -19.20
C ALA A 214 4.86 -0.57 -18.05
N ASN A 215 5.52 -1.63 -17.61
CA ASN A 215 5.10 -2.43 -16.45
C ASN A 215 5.02 -1.58 -15.16
N ILE A 216 6.02 -0.74 -14.91
CA ILE A 216 6.02 0.19 -13.76
C ILE A 216 4.87 1.20 -13.85
N LEU A 217 4.63 1.77 -15.03
CA LEU A 217 3.52 2.71 -15.23
C LEU A 217 2.16 2.05 -14.95
N GLN A 218 1.95 0.83 -15.42
CA GLN A 218 0.76 0.05 -15.11
C GLN A 218 0.63 -0.26 -13.61
N GLY A 219 1.74 -0.60 -12.95
CA GLY A 219 1.78 -0.79 -11.49
C GLY A 219 1.41 0.46 -10.71
N ILE A 220 1.84 1.64 -11.17
CA ILE A 220 1.45 2.92 -10.55
C ILE A 220 -0.06 3.16 -10.70
N GLU A 221 -0.62 2.86 -11.87
CA GLU A 221 -2.07 2.97 -12.07
C GLU A 221 -2.86 2.03 -11.17
N SER A 222 -2.34 0.83 -10.91
CA SER A 222 -2.99 -0.15 -10.04
C SER A 222 -3.11 0.31 -8.59
N LEU A 223 -2.29 1.25 -8.11
CA LEU A 223 -2.40 1.81 -6.75
C LEU A 223 -3.77 2.43 -6.45
N GLN A 224 -4.51 2.88 -7.47
CA GLN A 224 -5.86 3.41 -7.31
C GLN A 224 -6.87 2.36 -6.80
N LEU A 225 -6.56 1.06 -6.94
CA LEU A 225 -7.41 -0.03 -6.48
C LEU A 225 -7.28 -0.27 -4.96
N GLY A 226 -6.24 0.27 -4.32
CA GLY A 226 -5.99 0.08 -2.89
C GLY A 226 -7.19 0.39 -1.99
N PRO A 227 -7.90 1.53 -2.16
CA PRO A 227 -9.10 1.83 -1.36
C PRO A 227 -10.22 0.80 -1.53
N SER A 228 -10.41 0.27 -2.74
CA SER A 228 -11.50 -0.66 -3.05
C SER A 228 -11.21 -2.10 -2.61
N THR A 229 -9.95 -2.54 -2.72
CA THR A 229 -9.54 -3.92 -2.43
C THR A 229 -9.08 -4.12 -0.99
N LEU A 230 -8.36 -3.11 -0.45
CA LEU A 230 -7.70 -3.20 0.86
C LEU A 230 -8.32 -2.29 1.92
N ASN A 231 -9.22 -1.37 1.53
CA ASN A 231 -9.73 -0.29 2.38
C ASN A 231 -8.62 0.64 2.92
N TYR A 232 -7.51 0.77 2.18
CA TYR A 232 -6.40 1.67 2.48
C TYR A 232 -6.10 2.55 1.28
N GLN A 233 -5.97 3.86 1.51
CA GLN A 233 -5.55 4.82 0.49
C GLN A 233 -4.08 5.17 0.68
N PRO A 234 -3.22 5.00 -0.35
CA PRO A 234 -1.82 5.40 -0.26
C PRO A 234 -1.71 6.94 -0.15
N ARG A 235 -0.80 7.40 0.72
CA ARG A 235 -0.56 8.82 1.02
C ARG A 235 0.86 9.27 0.71
N ILE A 236 1.76 8.31 0.54
CA ILE A 236 3.14 8.51 0.13
C ILE A 236 3.38 7.53 -1.02
N LEU A 237 3.76 8.02 -2.20
CA LEU A 237 3.95 7.18 -3.38
C LEU A 237 5.43 7.13 -3.75
N ILE A 238 5.92 5.92 -3.97
CA ILE A 238 7.30 5.67 -4.36
C ILE A 238 7.40 4.53 -5.39
N ALA A 239 8.35 4.65 -6.29
CA ALA A 239 8.85 3.61 -7.17
C ALA A 239 10.38 3.75 -7.23
N PRO A 240 11.10 3.30 -6.18
CA PRO A 240 12.56 3.42 -6.11
C PRO A 240 13.23 2.79 -7.33
N GLU A 241 14.42 3.26 -7.71
CA GLU A 241 15.13 3.01 -8.98
C GLU A 241 14.42 3.60 -10.22
N TRP A 242 13.12 3.43 -10.37
CA TRP A 242 12.33 3.83 -11.53
C TRP A 242 11.93 5.30 -11.53
N SER A 243 11.78 5.88 -10.34
CA SER A 243 11.39 7.30 -10.18
C SER A 243 12.44 8.30 -10.72
N THR A 244 13.61 7.82 -11.13
CA THR A 244 14.62 8.62 -11.84
C THR A 244 14.23 8.93 -13.29
N ASP A 245 13.37 8.12 -13.90
CA ASP A 245 12.75 8.39 -15.20
C ASP A 245 11.68 9.48 -15.06
N ASP A 246 11.67 10.45 -15.98
CA ASP A 246 10.71 11.57 -15.92
C ASP A 246 9.26 11.15 -16.22
N GLY A 247 9.07 10.11 -17.05
CA GLY A 247 7.74 9.56 -17.35
C GLY A 247 7.14 8.89 -16.14
N VAL A 248 7.92 8.07 -15.44
CA VAL A 248 7.54 7.45 -14.15
C VAL A 248 7.29 8.52 -13.09
N GLY A 249 8.15 9.54 -13.02
CA GLY A 249 7.98 10.67 -12.09
C GLY A 249 6.65 11.41 -12.31
N LYS A 250 6.27 11.63 -13.59
CA LYS A 250 4.99 12.27 -13.94
C LYS A 250 3.78 11.37 -13.65
N ALA A 251 3.90 10.07 -13.83
CA ALA A 251 2.85 9.12 -13.46
C ALA A 251 2.62 9.12 -11.94
N LEU A 252 3.69 9.10 -11.15
CA LEU A 252 3.63 9.22 -9.68
C LEU A 252 3.01 10.56 -9.24
N GLU A 253 3.37 11.67 -9.87
CA GLU A 253 2.77 12.99 -9.61
C GLU A 253 1.26 13.00 -9.89
N SER A 254 0.85 12.45 -11.04
CA SER A 254 -0.56 12.33 -11.43
C SER A 254 -1.35 11.46 -10.44
N MET A 255 -0.79 10.30 -10.06
CA MET A 255 -1.41 9.42 -9.07
C MET A 255 -1.46 10.08 -7.69
N ALA A 256 -0.42 10.82 -7.28
CA ALA A 256 -0.40 11.59 -6.04
C ALA A 256 -1.50 12.65 -5.99
N ALA A 257 -1.80 13.30 -7.12
CA ALA A 257 -2.92 14.24 -7.21
C ALA A 257 -4.27 13.54 -7.02
N ARG A 258 -4.46 12.36 -7.64
CA ARG A 258 -5.70 11.57 -7.52
C ARG A 258 -5.93 11.03 -6.11
N CYS A 259 -4.86 10.55 -5.45
CA CYS A 259 -4.92 9.96 -4.11
C CYS A 259 -4.77 10.99 -2.97
N ARG A 260 -4.63 12.29 -3.28
CA ARG A 260 -4.19 13.31 -2.30
C ARG A 260 -2.97 12.82 -1.51
N ALA A 261 -1.97 12.32 -2.22
CA ALA A 261 -0.71 11.80 -1.71
C ALA A 261 0.45 12.73 -2.08
N ILE A 262 1.64 12.42 -1.58
CA ILE A 262 2.91 13.03 -2.00
C ILE A 262 3.76 11.95 -2.65
N ALA A 263 4.29 12.23 -3.84
CA ALA A 263 5.25 11.38 -4.53
C ALA A 263 6.68 11.76 -4.11
N TYR A 264 7.49 10.78 -3.71
CA TYR A 264 8.91 10.96 -3.45
C TYR A 264 9.69 10.43 -4.64
N LEU A 265 10.41 11.33 -5.31
CA LEU A 265 11.19 10.99 -6.50
C LEU A 265 12.68 11.05 -6.19
N ASP A 266 13.42 10.05 -6.66
CA ASP A 266 14.86 9.98 -6.52
C ASP A 266 15.57 10.76 -7.63
N SER A 267 16.71 11.35 -7.33
CA SER A 267 17.63 11.85 -8.36
C SER A 267 18.45 10.70 -8.95
N PRO A 268 18.83 10.78 -10.25
CA PRO A 268 19.74 9.81 -10.84
C PRO A 268 21.06 9.70 -10.06
N SER A 269 21.69 8.52 -10.13
CA SER A 269 23.01 8.29 -9.55
C SER A 269 24.01 9.32 -10.13
N MET A 270 24.88 9.85 -9.27
CA MET A 270 25.92 10.82 -9.59
C MET A 270 25.43 12.13 -10.24
N ALA A 271 24.11 12.41 -10.27
CA ALA A 271 23.59 13.67 -10.81
C ALA A 271 24.14 14.88 -10.04
N THR A 272 24.53 15.93 -10.75
CA THR A 272 25.01 17.18 -10.13
C THR A 272 23.86 17.96 -9.49
N PRO A 273 24.13 18.84 -8.49
CA PRO A 273 23.10 19.70 -7.91
C PRO A 273 22.30 20.49 -8.95
N ALA A 274 22.98 21.03 -9.99
CA ALA A 274 22.33 21.79 -11.03
C ALA A 274 21.39 20.96 -11.92
N GLU A 275 21.71 19.70 -12.18
CA GLU A 275 20.85 18.77 -12.92
C GLU A 275 19.60 18.42 -12.11
N VAL A 276 19.77 18.16 -10.81
CA VAL A 276 18.64 17.85 -9.92
C VAL A 276 17.71 19.04 -9.76
N VAL A 277 18.24 20.26 -9.62
CA VAL A 277 17.45 21.50 -9.59
C VAL A 277 16.63 21.68 -10.87
N ARG A 278 17.26 21.50 -12.05
CA ARG A 278 16.55 21.58 -13.34
C ARG A 278 15.45 20.52 -13.46
N ARG A 279 15.71 19.33 -12.91
CA ARG A 279 14.71 18.27 -12.87
C ARG A 279 13.51 18.62 -11.97
N GLY A 280 13.77 19.19 -10.77
CA GLY A 280 12.73 19.63 -9.84
C GLY A 280 11.74 20.63 -10.45
N GLN A 281 12.21 21.51 -11.35
CA GLN A 281 11.37 22.49 -12.05
C GLN A 281 10.32 21.87 -12.98
N ARG A 282 10.39 20.58 -13.28
CA ARG A 282 9.42 19.88 -14.12
C ARG A 282 8.21 19.37 -13.34
N TYR A 283 8.24 19.39 -12.01
CA TYR A 283 7.22 18.85 -11.13
C TYR A 283 6.50 19.96 -10.37
N GLY A 284 5.46 19.61 -9.63
CA GLY A 284 4.59 20.52 -8.92
C GLY A 284 4.38 20.17 -7.44
N ALA A 285 3.31 20.70 -6.87
CA ALA A 285 2.99 20.69 -5.45
C ALA A 285 2.64 19.30 -4.86
N ARG A 286 2.84 18.23 -5.60
CA ARG A 286 2.63 16.84 -5.14
C ARG A 286 3.92 16.01 -5.17
N VAL A 287 5.05 16.63 -5.47
CA VAL A 287 6.34 15.96 -5.58
C VAL A 287 7.35 16.56 -4.63
N GLU A 288 8.06 15.70 -3.93
CA GLU A 288 9.31 16.01 -3.24
C GLU A 288 10.46 15.30 -3.96
N LEU A 289 11.44 16.07 -4.44
CA LEU A 289 12.61 15.55 -5.10
C LEU A 289 13.74 15.34 -4.09
N LEU A 290 14.32 14.15 -4.11
CA LEU A 290 15.28 13.67 -3.12
C LEU A 290 16.68 13.51 -3.71
N ARG A 291 17.70 13.90 -2.96
CA ARG A 291 19.11 13.75 -3.21
C ARG A 291 19.87 13.55 -1.88
N PRO A 292 21.02 12.89 -1.86
CA PRO A 292 21.58 11.93 -2.81
C PRO A 292 20.98 10.52 -2.62
N ARG A 293 21.50 9.54 -3.39
CA ARG A 293 21.33 8.12 -3.09
C ARG A 293 22.08 7.77 -1.80
N ILE A 294 21.65 6.70 -1.13
CA ILE A 294 22.21 6.20 0.13
C ILE A 294 22.98 4.90 -0.08
N ASN A 295 24.00 4.65 0.73
CA ASN A 295 24.75 3.40 0.74
C ASN A 295 24.28 2.51 1.89
N VAL A 296 23.68 1.38 1.52
CA VAL A 296 23.11 0.40 2.48
C VAL A 296 23.93 -0.86 2.46
N VAL A 297 24.15 -1.46 3.63
CA VAL A 297 24.74 -2.80 3.75
C VAL A 297 23.64 -3.81 3.52
N SER A 298 23.80 -4.66 2.52
CA SER A 298 22.83 -5.71 2.21
C SER A 298 22.84 -6.79 3.31
N ASP A 299 21.69 -7.08 3.87
CA ASP A 299 21.51 -8.13 4.88
C ASP A 299 21.82 -9.53 4.31
N LEU A 300 21.72 -9.70 2.99
CA LEU A 300 21.95 -10.98 2.30
C LEU A 300 23.43 -11.24 2.03
N THR A 301 24.17 -10.21 1.62
CA THR A 301 25.55 -10.37 1.12
C THR A 301 26.59 -9.72 2.01
N GLY A 302 26.21 -8.88 2.96
CA GLY A 302 27.10 -8.06 3.77
C GLY A 302 27.84 -6.97 2.98
N LYS A 303 27.57 -6.81 1.68
CA LYS A 303 28.21 -5.81 0.83
C LYS A 303 27.44 -4.50 0.83
N THR A 304 28.15 -3.39 0.81
CA THR A 304 27.57 -2.05 0.64
C THR A 304 27.21 -1.82 -0.83
N ARG A 305 26.01 -1.29 -1.09
CA ARG A 305 25.55 -0.87 -2.41
C ARG A 305 24.80 0.46 -2.34
N GLY A 306 24.88 1.24 -3.42
CA GLY A 306 24.08 2.45 -3.60
C GLY A 306 22.61 2.12 -3.85
N ARG A 307 21.70 2.80 -3.14
CA ARG A 307 20.26 2.62 -3.27
C ARG A 307 19.53 3.96 -3.38
N PRO A 308 18.36 4.02 -4.03
CA PRO A 308 17.50 5.19 -3.98
C PRO A 308 17.14 5.56 -2.54
N TYR A 309 16.93 6.84 -2.30
CA TYR A 309 16.61 7.33 -0.96
C TYR A 309 15.09 7.30 -0.65
N SER A 310 14.23 7.27 -1.67
CA SER A 310 12.77 7.43 -1.53
C SER A 310 12.13 6.41 -0.59
N ALA A 311 12.58 5.15 -0.59
CA ALA A 311 12.09 4.11 0.32
C ALA A 311 12.38 4.45 1.78
N ALA A 312 13.64 4.79 2.09
CA ALA A 312 14.01 5.23 3.44
C ALA A 312 13.33 6.55 3.83
N ALA A 313 13.14 7.49 2.89
CA ALA A 313 12.43 8.74 3.12
C ALA A 313 10.94 8.51 3.44
N ALA A 314 10.29 7.58 2.75
CA ALA A 314 8.90 7.20 3.02
C ALA A 314 8.74 6.58 4.42
N GLY A 315 9.59 5.63 4.78
CA GLY A 315 9.62 5.06 6.12
C GLY A 315 9.93 6.11 7.19
N HIS A 316 10.88 7.02 6.92
CA HIS A 316 11.20 8.15 7.78
C HIS A 316 9.97 9.06 7.98
N ARG A 317 9.21 9.36 6.92
CA ARG A 317 7.97 10.15 7.03
C ARG A 317 6.96 9.46 7.95
N VAL A 318 6.71 8.16 7.77
CA VAL A 318 5.80 7.39 8.62
C VAL A 318 6.26 7.40 10.08
N ARG A 319 7.57 7.31 10.35
CA ARG A 319 8.10 7.40 11.71
C ARG A 319 7.83 8.77 12.35
N ILE A 320 7.96 9.86 11.59
CA ILE A 320 7.63 11.19 12.10
C ILE A 320 6.12 11.32 12.32
N ASP A 321 5.29 10.77 11.42
CA ASP A 321 3.84 10.75 11.59
C ASP A 321 3.43 10.06 12.90
N SER A 322 4.05 8.93 13.22
CA SER A 322 3.74 8.16 14.43
C SER A 322 4.25 8.80 15.73
N THR A 323 5.36 9.54 15.67
CA THR A 323 6.00 10.10 16.88
C THR A 323 5.61 11.55 17.15
N LYS A 324 5.37 12.34 16.11
CA LYS A 324 5.13 13.79 16.21
C LYS A 324 3.81 14.22 15.54
N GLY A 325 3.28 13.41 14.64
CA GLY A 325 2.09 13.69 13.85
C GLY A 325 2.39 14.12 12.41
N TYR A 326 1.41 13.92 11.53
CA TYR A 326 1.51 14.17 10.09
C TYR A 326 1.70 15.65 9.72
N TRP A 327 1.40 16.57 10.64
CA TRP A 327 1.57 18.02 10.51
C TRP A 327 2.98 18.52 10.87
N TRP A 328 3.87 17.64 11.35
CA TRP A 328 5.25 17.97 11.62
C TRP A 328 6.11 17.82 10.37
N SER A 329 7.06 18.75 10.19
CA SER A 329 8.11 18.59 9.19
C SER A 329 9.03 17.43 9.54
N LYS A 330 9.37 16.59 8.53
CA LYS A 330 10.40 15.55 8.68
C LYS A 330 11.82 16.08 8.56
N SER A 331 11.99 17.36 8.15
CA SER A 331 13.29 18.01 8.06
C SER A 331 13.98 18.08 9.41
N ASN A 332 15.31 18.05 9.40
CA ASN A 332 16.18 18.05 10.59
C ASN A 332 15.93 16.87 11.54
N GLN A 333 15.40 15.76 11.05
CA GLN A 333 15.25 14.51 11.81
C GLN A 333 16.21 13.47 11.27
N VAL A 334 16.77 12.66 12.20
CA VAL A 334 17.73 11.60 11.84
C VAL A 334 17.06 10.50 11.04
N VAL A 335 17.68 10.08 9.94
CA VAL A 335 17.27 8.95 9.10
C VAL A 335 18.14 7.75 9.44
N LEU A 336 17.57 6.57 9.51
CA LEU A 336 18.22 5.34 9.95
C LEU A 336 18.51 4.41 8.75
N GLY A 337 19.24 3.32 9.00
CA GLY A 337 19.31 2.16 8.11
C GLY A 337 20.33 2.21 6.96
N PHE A 338 21.22 3.22 6.92
CA PHE A 338 22.30 3.28 5.93
C PHE A 338 23.62 3.75 6.54
N SER A 339 24.72 3.46 5.85
CA SER A 339 26.09 3.66 6.38
C SER A 339 26.76 4.93 5.88
N SER A 340 26.43 5.38 4.68
CA SER A 340 27.01 6.58 4.06
C SER A 340 26.12 7.10 2.92
N LEU A 341 26.49 8.23 2.36
CA LEU A 341 25.87 8.82 1.17
C LEU A 341 26.69 8.48 -0.07
N GLU A 342 26.03 8.30 -1.21
CA GLU A 342 26.71 8.11 -2.50
C GLU A 342 27.48 9.39 -2.90
N GLN A 343 26.87 10.56 -2.63
CA GLN A 343 27.46 11.87 -2.80
C GLN A 343 27.24 12.71 -1.55
N VAL A 344 28.23 13.51 -1.17
CA VAL A 344 28.15 14.41 -0.02
C VAL A 344 28.05 15.84 -0.53
N ASP A 345 26.94 16.51 -0.21
CA ASP A 345 26.76 17.93 -0.45
C ASP A 345 27.38 18.74 0.69
N SER A 346 28.01 19.88 0.38
CA SER A 346 28.56 20.76 1.42
C SER A 346 27.45 21.30 2.30
N PHE A 347 27.65 21.23 3.63
CA PHE A 347 26.75 21.74 4.63
C PHE A 347 27.52 22.44 5.75
N MET A 348 27.11 23.65 6.06
CA MET A 348 27.60 24.40 7.22
C MET A 348 26.43 25.19 7.82
N ILE A 349 26.25 25.08 9.13
CA ILE A 349 25.18 25.82 9.82
C ILE A 349 25.40 27.33 9.67
N GLY A 350 24.38 28.02 9.17
CA GLY A 350 24.41 29.47 8.96
C GLY A 350 25.09 29.93 7.64
N ASP A 351 25.60 29.00 6.83
CA ASP A 351 26.13 29.32 5.50
C ASP A 351 25.05 29.21 4.43
N GLU A 352 24.62 30.34 3.92
CA GLU A 352 23.61 30.45 2.86
C GLU A 352 24.15 29.95 1.50
N THR A 353 25.46 29.84 1.35
CA THR A 353 26.14 29.49 0.08
C THR A 353 26.46 28.00 -0.04
N CYS A 354 26.30 27.20 1.01
CA CYS A 354 26.53 25.77 0.96
C CYS A 354 25.53 25.05 0.02
N VAL A 355 25.97 23.94 -0.59
CA VAL A 355 25.17 23.22 -1.58
C VAL A 355 23.83 22.75 -1.01
N ALA A 356 23.81 22.26 0.23
CA ALA A 356 22.57 21.84 0.90
C ALA A 356 21.53 22.96 0.99
N ASN A 357 21.97 24.21 1.28
CA ASN A 357 21.07 25.36 1.31
C ASN A 357 20.60 25.77 -0.09
N GLN A 358 21.49 25.76 -1.08
CA GLN A 358 21.12 26.04 -2.50
C GLN A 358 20.08 25.03 -3.02
N LEU A 359 20.22 23.73 -2.70
CA LEU A 359 19.25 22.70 -3.03
C LEU A 359 17.88 22.99 -2.40
N ASN A 360 17.86 23.30 -1.09
CA ASN A 360 16.62 23.64 -0.38
C ASN A 360 15.94 24.91 -0.93
N GLN A 361 16.71 25.93 -1.30
CA GLN A 361 16.17 27.14 -1.97
C GLN A 361 15.50 26.78 -3.31
N ALA A 362 16.01 25.76 -3.99
CA ALA A 362 15.47 25.23 -5.24
C ALA A 362 14.43 24.11 -5.03
N ASN A 363 13.87 23.97 -3.83
CA ASN A 363 12.84 22.99 -3.49
C ASN A 363 13.29 21.51 -3.64
N VAL A 364 14.57 21.22 -3.42
CA VAL A 364 15.15 19.87 -3.42
C VAL A 364 15.54 19.52 -1.98
N SER A 365 15.10 18.36 -1.52
CA SER A 365 15.48 17.81 -0.20
C SER A 365 16.80 17.03 -0.32
N THR A 366 17.70 17.21 0.66
CA THR A 366 18.99 16.53 0.72
C THR A 366 19.22 15.84 2.06
N LEU A 367 20.33 15.17 2.21
CA LEU A 367 20.81 14.56 3.45
C LEU A 367 22.07 15.27 3.93
N VAL A 368 22.12 15.64 5.20
CA VAL A 368 23.25 16.28 5.82
C VAL A 368 23.79 15.48 7.02
N GLN A 369 25.09 15.60 7.28
CA GLN A 369 25.72 14.98 8.45
C GLN A 369 25.74 15.99 9.60
N LEU A 370 24.90 15.76 10.60
CA LEU A 370 24.83 16.55 11.83
C LEU A 370 24.32 15.64 12.98
N ASP A 371 25.22 15.11 13.80
CA ASP A 371 24.90 14.10 14.82
C ASP A 371 24.06 12.93 14.24
N GLY A 372 24.56 12.34 13.17
CA GLY A 372 23.87 11.38 12.30
C GLY A 372 23.40 11.98 10.99
N PHE A 373 22.91 11.14 10.08
CA PHE A 373 22.37 11.59 8.81
C PHE A 373 20.97 12.15 9.02
N ARG A 374 20.75 13.41 8.65
CA ARG A 374 19.46 14.09 8.79
C ARG A 374 18.88 14.42 7.44
N HIS A 375 17.59 14.16 7.31
CA HIS A 375 16.82 14.70 6.20
C HIS A 375 16.81 16.22 6.28
N TRP A 376 17.17 16.91 5.18
CA TRP A 376 17.30 18.37 5.15
C TRP A 376 16.53 18.93 3.96
N GLY A 377 15.31 19.36 4.24
CA GLY A 377 14.32 19.85 3.29
C GLY A 377 12.90 19.57 3.77
N ASN A 378 11.97 20.42 3.37
CA ASN A 378 10.56 20.33 3.75
C ASN A 378 9.64 20.89 2.67
N ARG A 379 10.20 21.12 1.46
CA ARG A 379 9.50 21.78 0.37
C ARG A 379 9.15 20.78 -0.73
N LEU A 380 8.00 21.03 -1.35
CA LEU A 380 7.56 20.38 -2.57
C LEU A 380 8.05 21.15 -3.79
N CYS A 381 8.09 20.54 -4.96
CA CYS A 381 8.55 21.12 -6.22
C CYS A 381 7.56 22.18 -6.75
N THR A 382 7.30 23.24 -5.98
CA THR A 382 6.36 24.31 -6.35
C THR A 382 6.84 25.65 -5.84
N ASP A 383 6.60 26.71 -6.62
CA ASP A 383 6.85 28.09 -6.22
C ASP A 383 5.64 28.73 -5.53
N ASP A 384 4.50 28.06 -5.49
CA ASP A 384 3.31 28.53 -4.78
C ASP A 384 3.57 28.53 -3.26
N PRO A 385 3.62 29.71 -2.61
CA PRO A 385 3.94 29.80 -1.19
C PRO A 385 2.90 29.12 -0.29
N GLN A 386 1.67 28.96 -0.75
CA GLN A 386 0.60 28.29 -0.01
C GLN A 386 0.84 26.78 0.11
N TRP A 387 1.37 26.16 -0.96
CA TRP A 387 1.54 24.71 -1.06
C TRP A 387 2.99 24.25 -0.97
N ARG A 388 3.90 25.16 -0.66
CA ARG A 388 5.34 24.89 -0.62
C ARG A 388 5.72 23.78 0.35
N PHE A 389 5.14 23.77 1.56
CA PHE A 389 5.55 22.85 2.61
C PHE A 389 4.77 21.54 2.57
N GLU A 390 5.49 20.40 2.54
CA GLU A 390 4.91 19.08 2.59
C GLU A 390 3.95 18.90 3.78
N ALA A 391 4.36 19.32 4.99
CA ALA A 391 3.54 19.22 6.19
C ALA A 391 2.23 20.00 6.09
N VAL A 392 2.24 21.18 5.46
CA VAL A 392 1.04 21.98 5.20
C VAL A 392 0.11 21.27 4.23
N ARG A 393 0.66 20.78 3.10
CA ARG A 393 -0.11 20.04 2.09
C ARG A 393 -0.79 18.82 2.69
N ARG A 394 -0.03 18.00 3.42
CA ARG A 394 -0.55 16.80 4.09
C ARG A 394 -1.59 17.10 5.16
N THR A 395 -1.44 18.23 5.88
CA THR A 395 -2.43 18.67 6.86
C THR A 395 -3.75 19.01 6.20
N MET A 396 -3.72 19.72 5.08
CA MET A 396 -4.93 20.06 4.33
C MET A 396 -5.58 18.81 3.74
N ASP A 397 -4.79 17.91 3.12
CA ASP A 397 -5.29 16.64 2.60
C ASP A 397 -5.98 15.78 3.69
N ALA A 398 -5.40 15.72 4.89
CA ALA A 398 -5.98 14.99 6.01
C ALA A 398 -7.34 15.57 6.44
N ILE A 399 -7.45 16.89 6.51
CA ILE A 399 -8.69 17.58 6.91
C ILE A 399 -9.75 17.43 5.82
N GLU A 400 -9.39 17.68 4.55
CA GLU A 400 -10.28 17.58 3.41
C GLU A 400 -10.88 16.16 3.30
N ASP A 401 -10.04 15.12 3.36
CA ASP A 401 -10.50 13.73 3.25
C ASP A 401 -11.29 13.27 4.46
N SER A 402 -10.93 13.72 5.67
CA SER A 402 -11.67 13.36 6.88
C SER A 402 -13.08 13.94 6.86
N ILE A 403 -13.22 15.20 6.43
CA ILE A 403 -14.52 15.85 6.27
C ILE A 403 -15.29 15.17 5.14
N GLN A 404 -14.69 14.97 3.97
CA GLN A 404 -15.32 14.34 2.82
C GLN A 404 -15.84 12.94 3.17
N LEU A 405 -15.02 12.10 3.81
CA LEU A 405 -15.40 10.75 4.19
C LEU A 405 -16.57 10.73 5.17
N SER A 406 -16.55 11.63 6.16
CA SER A 406 -17.63 11.75 7.14
C SER A 406 -18.92 12.27 6.51
N MET A 407 -18.83 13.29 5.64
CA MET A 407 -19.99 13.81 4.93
C MET A 407 -20.62 12.73 4.04
N THR A 408 -19.79 11.92 3.36
CA THR A 408 -20.26 10.82 2.52
C THR A 408 -20.96 9.73 3.35
N LYS A 409 -20.40 9.33 4.48
CA LYS A 409 -20.95 8.22 5.29
C LYS A 409 -22.21 8.59 6.08
N GLU A 410 -22.27 9.85 6.56
CA GLU A 410 -23.26 10.24 7.55
C GLU A 410 -24.40 11.11 6.98
N TYR A 411 -24.15 11.80 5.86
CA TYR A 411 -25.08 12.85 5.40
C TYR A 411 -25.46 12.72 3.92
N LEU A 412 -24.73 11.95 3.10
CA LEU A 412 -25.06 11.78 1.69
C LEU A 412 -26.46 11.12 1.57
N ASP A 413 -27.26 11.57 0.62
CA ASP A 413 -28.64 11.13 0.36
C ASP A 413 -29.64 11.41 1.50
N ALA A 414 -29.25 12.10 2.58
CA ALA A 414 -30.18 12.52 3.60
C ALA A 414 -31.10 13.65 3.09
N PRO A 415 -32.40 13.68 3.49
CA PRO A 415 -33.30 14.75 3.09
C PRO A 415 -32.82 16.12 3.55
N ILE A 416 -32.69 17.05 2.58
CA ILE A 416 -32.22 18.41 2.87
C ILE A 416 -33.23 19.14 3.78
N SER A 417 -32.75 19.57 4.95
CA SER A 417 -33.51 20.34 5.92
C SER A 417 -32.59 21.33 6.65
N LYS A 418 -33.18 22.30 7.34
CA LYS A 418 -32.42 23.23 8.16
C LYS A 418 -31.63 22.49 9.28
N SER A 419 -32.21 21.45 9.87
CA SER A 419 -31.56 20.64 10.89
C SER A 419 -30.35 19.87 10.33
N LEU A 420 -30.45 19.34 9.11
CA LEU A 420 -29.35 18.68 8.42
C LEU A 420 -28.17 19.63 8.24
N GLY A 421 -28.42 20.86 7.73
CA GLY A 421 -27.37 21.87 7.55
C GLY A 421 -26.67 22.24 8.85
N VAL A 422 -27.44 22.42 9.93
CA VAL A 422 -26.90 22.70 11.28
C VAL A 422 -26.06 21.53 11.79
N SER A 423 -26.52 20.29 11.60
CA SER A 423 -25.78 19.08 12.03
C SER A 423 -24.46 18.93 11.28
N MET A 424 -24.44 19.09 9.95
CA MET A 424 -23.22 19.07 9.14
C MET A 424 -22.20 20.11 9.62
N LEU A 425 -22.63 21.38 9.78
CA LEU A 425 -21.77 22.45 10.26
C LEU A 425 -21.24 22.20 11.68
N SER A 426 -22.10 21.70 12.56
CA SER A 426 -21.71 21.38 13.94
C SER A 426 -20.64 20.29 13.96
N SER A 427 -20.77 19.25 13.14
CA SER A 427 -19.79 18.16 13.00
C SER A 427 -18.44 18.67 12.48
N ILE A 428 -18.45 19.46 11.39
CA ILE A 428 -17.22 20.01 10.82
C ILE A 428 -16.55 20.97 11.82
N ASN A 429 -17.29 21.90 12.40
CA ASN A 429 -16.72 22.86 13.35
C ASN A 429 -16.24 22.17 14.65
N SER A 430 -16.89 21.10 15.09
CA SER A 430 -16.42 20.28 16.23
C SER A 430 -15.09 19.62 15.91
N TYR A 431 -14.96 19.04 14.71
CA TYR A 431 -13.72 18.44 14.23
C TYR A 431 -12.59 19.47 14.12
N LEU A 432 -12.84 20.63 13.53
CA LEU A 432 -11.84 21.71 13.43
C LEU A 432 -11.40 22.19 14.81
N ARG A 433 -12.29 22.34 15.79
CA ARG A 433 -11.92 22.64 17.18
C ARG A 433 -11.05 21.55 17.81
N GLN A 434 -11.34 20.29 17.55
CA GLN A 434 -10.50 19.17 18.00
C GLN A 434 -9.10 19.26 17.39
N GLN A 435 -8.97 19.57 16.09
CA GLN A 435 -7.67 19.75 15.44
C GLN A 435 -6.90 20.97 16.01
N MET A 436 -7.58 22.05 16.35
CA MET A 436 -6.96 23.20 17.04
C MET A 436 -6.45 22.82 18.43
N THR A 437 -7.27 22.12 19.22
CA THR A 437 -6.90 21.67 20.58
C THR A 437 -5.77 20.67 20.54
N GLY A 438 -5.75 19.76 19.55
CA GLY A 438 -4.66 18.80 19.28
C GLY A 438 -3.38 19.45 18.74
N GLY A 439 -3.42 20.75 18.47
CA GLY A 439 -2.25 21.50 17.99
C GLY A 439 -1.89 21.23 16.53
N VAL A 440 -2.81 20.69 15.75
CA VAL A 440 -2.60 20.38 14.32
C VAL A 440 -2.69 21.65 13.46
N ILE A 441 -3.70 22.47 13.71
CA ILE A 441 -3.95 23.73 12.99
C ILE A 441 -3.97 24.91 13.96
N ILE A 442 -3.85 26.13 13.44
CA ILE A 442 -3.95 27.38 14.21
C ILE A 442 -5.41 27.80 14.35
N GLY A 443 -6.19 27.68 13.29
CA GLY A 443 -7.59 28.08 13.22
C GLY A 443 -8.35 27.33 12.15
N GLY A 444 -9.67 27.28 12.29
CA GLY A 444 -10.55 26.71 11.27
C GLY A 444 -12.02 26.97 11.62
N SER A 445 -12.83 27.17 10.58
CA SER A 445 -14.27 27.35 10.69
C SER A 445 -14.98 26.89 9.42
N ALA A 446 -16.23 26.49 9.57
CA ALA A 446 -17.10 26.15 8.46
C ALA A 446 -18.43 26.90 8.57
N TRP A 447 -19.00 27.27 7.43
CA TRP A 447 -20.30 27.95 7.33
C TRP A 447 -21.01 27.57 6.02
N LEU A 448 -22.34 27.73 6.01
CA LEU A 448 -23.11 27.58 4.77
C LEU A 448 -22.83 28.78 3.85
N ASP A 449 -22.75 28.53 2.56
CA ASP A 449 -22.61 29.58 1.57
C ASP A 449 -23.99 30.21 1.29
N ASP A 450 -24.21 31.43 1.76
CA ASP A 450 -25.52 32.12 1.64
C ASP A 450 -25.86 32.50 0.18
N GLU A 451 -24.87 32.66 -0.70
CA GLU A 451 -25.06 33.03 -2.09
C GLU A 451 -25.37 31.81 -2.98
N LEU A 452 -24.71 30.67 -2.72
CA LEU A 452 -24.83 29.45 -3.50
C LEU A 452 -25.97 28.54 -3.02
N ASN A 453 -26.36 28.60 -1.74
CA ASN A 453 -27.49 27.81 -1.19
C ASN A 453 -28.84 28.46 -1.49
N THR A 454 -29.16 28.57 -2.77
CA THR A 454 -30.45 29.10 -3.26
C THR A 454 -31.55 28.05 -3.16
N VAL A 455 -32.80 28.46 -3.28
CA VAL A 455 -33.95 27.55 -3.37
C VAL A 455 -33.76 26.56 -4.55
N ALA A 456 -33.18 27.01 -5.65
CA ALA A 456 -32.96 26.20 -6.84
C ALA A 456 -31.86 25.13 -6.60
N SER A 457 -30.72 25.48 -5.97
CA SER A 457 -29.64 24.53 -5.67
C SER A 457 -30.09 23.49 -4.65
N LEU A 458 -30.81 23.89 -3.60
CA LEU A 458 -31.35 22.99 -2.60
C LEU A 458 -32.41 22.04 -3.20
N ALA A 459 -33.27 22.53 -4.09
CA ALA A 459 -34.23 21.71 -4.80
C ALA A 459 -33.57 20.73 -5.78
N ALA A 460 -32.37 21.06 -6.29
CA ALA A 460 -31.54 20.19 -7.10
C ALA A 460 -30.69 19.19 -6.26
N GLY A 461 -30.83 19.18 -4.94
CA GLY A 461 -30.10 18.27 -4.05
C GLY A 461 -28.66 18.72 -3.72
N VAL A 462 -28.30 19.99 -3.96
CA VAL A 462 -26.94 20.48 -3.75
C VAL A 462 -26.86 21.42 -2.54
N VAL A 463 -25.94 21.14 -1.63
CA VAL A 463 -25.63 21.98 -0.46
C VAL A 463 -24.17 22.42 -0.52
N TYR A 464 -23.92 23.72 -0.40
CA TYR A 464 -22.60 24.33 -0.41
C TYR A 464 -22.15 24.67 1.02
N ILE A 465 -21.00 24.16 1.41
CA ILE A 465 -20.37 24.43 2.71
C ILE A 465 -18.95 24.97 2.45
N ASN A 466 -18.67 26.15 3.00
CA ASN A 466 -17.35 26.73 2.98
C ASN A 466 -16.58 26.30 4.23
N VAL A 467 -15.30 25.93 4.06
CA VAL A 467 -14.39 25.56 5.14
C VAL A 467 -13.11 26.38 5.00
N ALA A 468 -12.77 27.15 6.01
CA ALA A 468 -11.50 27.87 6.10
C ALA A 468 -10.61 27.20 7.14
N VAL A 469 -9.33 26.96 6.80
CA VAL A 469 -8.35 26.33 7.68
C VAL A 469 -7.03 27.11 7.63
N THR A 470 -6.41 27.31 8.79
CA THR A 470 -5.08 27.89 8.91
C THR A 470 -4.11 26.81 9.42
N PRO A 471 -3.38 26.11 8.53
CA PRO A 471 -2.39 25.11 8.93
C PRO A 471 -1.16 25.77 9.55
N LYS A 472 -0.34 24.99 10.26
CA LYS A 472 0.93 25.44 10.82
C LYS A 472 2.06 25.29 9.80
N SER A 473 2.76 26.37 9.51
CA SER A 473 4.01 26.32 8.75
C SER A 473 5.17 25.87 9.64
N PRO A 474 6.12 25.07 9.12
CA PRO A 474 7.34 24.73 9.85
C PRO A 474 8.23 25.97 10.02
N ALA A 475 8.94 26.05 11.14
CA ALA A 475 9.96 27.09 11.36
C ALA A 475 11.23 26.72 10.56
N GLU A 476 11.26 27.10 9.28
CA GLU A 476 12.35 26.79 8.37
C GLU A 476 13.60 27.65 8.64
N GLN A 477 13.41 28.90 9.09
CA GLN A 477 14.48 29.83 9.43
C GLN A 477 14.22 30.44 10.81
N ILE A 478 15.24 30.40 11.66
CA ILE A 478 15.24 31.06 12.98
C ILE A 478 16.34 32.11 12.97
N VAL A 479 15.98 33.38 13.09
CA VAL A 479 16.92 34.50 13.13
C VAL A 479 17.12 34.93 14.58
N ILE A 480 18.35 34.80 15.11
CA ILE A 480 18.74 35.24 16.44
C ILE A 480 19.60 36.49 16.32
N LYS A 481 19.15 37.61 16.87
CA LYS A 481 19.91 38.87 16.91
C LYS A 481 20.65 38.99 18.23
N TYR A 482 21.97 39.07 18.17
CA TYR A 482 22.81 39.31 19.35
C TYR A 482 23.14 40.81 19.45
N ALA A 483 22.99 41.39 20.64
CA ALA A 483 23.45 42.75 20.96
C ALA A 483 24.46 42.66 22.11
N ILE A 484 25.62 43.25 21.93
CA ILE A 484 26.56 43.45 23.01
C ILE A 484 26.10 44.63 23.85
N ASN A 485 25.65 44.36 25.06
CA ASN A 485 25.34 45.43 26.04
C ASN A 485 26.63 45.88 26.68
N LYS A 486 27.12 47.06 26.31
CA LYS A 486 28.31 47.68 26.89
C LYS A 486 28.05 48.33 28.26
N ASN A 487 26.78 48.45 28.68
CA ASN A 487 26.37 48.98 29.99
C ASN A 487 26.16 47.84 31.01
N THR A 488 27.00 46.83 31.03
CA THR A 488 27.06 45.96 32.19
C THR A 488 27.52 46.81 33.36
N GLY A 489 26.59 46.96 34.30
CA GLY A 489 26.82 47.74 35.50
C GLY A 489 28.19 47.49 36.10
N GLN A 490 28.76 48.49 36.71
CA GLN A 490 30.07 48.48 37.30
C GLN A 490 30.39 47.13 37.93
N VAL A 491 31.30 46.40 37.32
CA VAL A 491 31.98 45.33 38.02
C VAL A 491 32.77 46.05 39.07
N SER A 492 32.29 46.06 40.33
CA SER A 492 33.03 46.53 41.46
C SER A 492 34.25 45.61 41.58
N LEU A 493 35.40 46.13 41.16
CA LEU A 493 36.72 45.53 41.45
C LEU A 493 37.15 45.90 42.86
N ALA A 494 36.21 46.16 43.79
CA ALA A 494 36.55 46.35 45.17
C ALA A 494 36.93 45.01 45.80
N ALA A 495 38.18 44.96 46.32
CA ALA A 495 38.85 43.89 46.99
C ALA A 495 38.11 43.29 48.20
#